data_684b23105444e0e0296f8444ff4be02e
#
_entry.id   684b23105444e0e0296f8444ff4be02e
#
_cell.length_a   1.000
_cell.length_b   1.000
_cell.length_c   1.000
_cell.angle_alpha   90.00
_cell.angle_beta   90.00
_cell.angle_gamma   90.00
#
_symmetry.space_group_name_H-M   'P 1'
#
loop_
_entity.id
_entity.type
_entity.pdbx_description
1 polymer ?
#
loop_
_entity_poly.entity_id
_entity_poly.type
_entity_poly.pdbx_seq_one_letter_code
_entity_poly.pdbx_strand_id
1 'polypeptide(L)'
;MRAFITLVSGIVALVATHAVSAQSASAKATVDQLDPAAVVRAANNRFAGVWKLVGEETRDAKGEVVPGPNARSGGRIGYIVYDPAGYMSVNLAWPSRPELAGRQPTPDEARVAMSTYNSYWGSFAVNEASSVVTHQTFGALSPAFSGTNQERKFTIAGNRLTLRPPTASNGDQRTLTWERVPDLPNLTPLHRKLIGFWKLISFERRNAKGDLLLSYPGQTGFLVYTASGHVMVHMMQPYRRRNVGPSPTPEETMATYLSYTSYFGPYTVNESDQYVVHNIASAFNSGRAGTDFQRFLEFPGRRLILKPPVTKNGDGEEVRTTIAWERLSD
;
A
#
# COMPACT_ATOMS: atom_id res chain seq x y z
N MET A 1 -75.83 -33.17 -30.23
CA MET A 1 -75.21 -34.27 -31.02
C MET A 1 -73.69 -34.06 -31.01
N ARG A 2 -72.99 -35.04 -30.43
CA ARG A 2 -71.55 -35.36 -30.47
C ARG A 2 -70.52 -34.24 -30.29
N ALA A 3 -69.91 -34.33 -29.11
CA ALA A 3 -68.70 -33.71 -28.69
C ALA A 3 -67.48 -34.27 -29.50
N PHE A 4 -66.53 -33.42 -29.78
CA PHE A 4 -65.12 -33.83 -30.04
C PHE A 4 -64.21 -33.09 -29.09
N ILE A 5 -63.62 -33.87 -28.23
CA ILE A 5 -62.57 -33.44 -27.31
C ILE A 5 -61.27 -33.50 -28.08
N THR A 6 -60.58 -32.40 -28.28
CA THR A 6 -59.23 -32.38 -28.79
C THR A 6 -58.28 -31.99 -27.64
N LEU A 7 -57.49 -32.97 -27.24
CA LEU A 7 -56.41 -32.83 -26.24
C LEU A 7 -55.24 -32.09 -26.92
N VAL A 8 -54.93 -30.90 -26.45
CA VAL A 8 -53.70 -30.19 -26.83
C VAL A 8 -52.73 -30.32 -25.66
N SER A 9 -51.72 -31.16 -25.86
CA SER A 9 -50.56 -31.27 -24.96
C SER A 9 -49.74 -30.03 -25.03
N GLY A 10 -49.82 -29.20 -23.99
CA GLY A 10 -48.95 -28.04 -23.79
C GLY A 10 -47.61 -28.50 -23.22
N ILE A 11 -46.57 -28.43 -24.04
CA ILE A 11 -45.18 -28.53 -23.57
C ILE A 11 -44.87 -27.24 -22.84
N VAL A 12 -44.80 -27.28 -21.52
CA VAL A 12 -44.26 -26.21 -20.71
C VAL A 12 -42.75 -26.25 -20.85
N ALA A 13 -42.20 -25.40 -21.71
CA ALA A 13 -40.79 -25.14 -21.75
C ALA A 13 -40.40 -24.34 -20.50
N LEU A 14 -39.79 -25.00 -19.54
CA LEU A 14 -39.19 -24.38 -18.37
C LEU A 14 -37.94 -23.61 -18.84
N VAL A 15 -38.12 -22.34 -19.13
CA VAL A 15 -36.98 -21.43 -19.34
C VAL A 15 -36.36 -21.18 -17.96
N ALA A 16 -35.33 -21.98 -17.66
CA ALA A 16 -34.45 -21.70 -16.54
C ALA A 16 -33.67 -20.40 -16.85
N THR A 17 -34.20 -19.29 -16.44
CA THR A 17 -33.42 -18.04 -16.33
C THR A 17 -32.33 -18.25 -15.29
N HIS A 18 -31.15 -18.61 -15.76
CA HIS A 18 -29.95 -18.49 -14.95
C HIS A 18 -29.71 -16.98 -14.75
N ALA A 19 -30.26 -16.48 -13.67
CA ALA A 19 -29.82 -15.21 -13.12
C ALA A 19 -28.35 -15.41 -12.71
N VAL A 20 -27.43 -15.06 -13.60
CA VAL A 20 -26.05 -14.83 -13.23
C VAL A 20 -26.07 -13.61 -12.31
N SER A 21 -26.30 -13.87 -11.03
CA SER A 21 -25.97 -12.91 -10.00
C SER A 21 -24.46 -12.74 -10.04
N ALA A 22 -24.00 -11.76 -10.81
CA ALA A 22 -22.69 -11.19 -10.64
C ALA A 22 -22.65 -10.58 -9.23
N GLN A 23 -22.48 -11.43 -8.24
CA GLN A 23 -22.02 -11.00 -6.93
C GLN A 23 -20.63 -10.43 -7.15
N SER A 24 -20.58 -9.14 -7.36
CA SER A 24 -19.38 -8.36 -7.10
C SER A 24 -19.16 -8.41 -5.59
N ALA A 25 -18.72 -9.55 -5.10
CA ALA A 25 -18.09 -9.68 -3.80
C ALA A 25 -16.79 -8.90 -3.87
N SER A 26 -16.89 -7.57 -3.71
CA SER A 26 -15.78 -6.75 -3.29
C SER A 26 -15.42 -7.24 -1.89
N ALA A 27 -14.75 -8.38 -1.80
CA ALA A 27 -14.14 -8.83 -0.57
C ALA A 27 -13.17 -7.72 -0.16
N LYS A 28 -13.59 -6.88 0.78
CA LYS A 28 -12.69 -6.05 1.56
C LYS A 28 -11.82 -7.02 2.36
N ALA A 29 -10.70 -7.48 1.78
CA ALA A 29 -9.69 -8.16 2.54
C ALA A 29 -9.15 -7.12 3.54
N THR A 30 -9.67 -7.14 4.74
CA THR A 30 -9.07 -6.40 5.85
C THR A 30 -7.88 -7.20 6.35
N VAL A 31 -6.87 -6.51 6.91
CA VAL A 31 -5.70 -7.16 7.52
C VAL A 31 -6.13 -8.19 8.59
N ASP A 32 -7.33 -8.03 9.16
CA ASP A 32 -7.93 -8.94 10.15
C ASP A 32 -8.45 -10.26 9.56
N GLN A 33 -8.68 -10.32 8.24
CA GLN A 33 -9.15 -11.53 7.54
C GLN A 33 -8.00 -12.36 6.97
N LEU A 34 -6.74 -11.98 7.28
CA LEU A 34 -5.58 -12.76 6.88
C LEU A 34 -5.55 -14.07 7.69
N ASP A 35 -5.96 -15.15 7.03
CA ASP A 35 -5.55 -16.49 7.44
C ASP A 35 -4.03 -16.61 7.13
N PRO A 36 -3.14 -16.73 8.14
CA PRO A 36 -1.72 -16.92 7.90
C PRO A 36 -1.42 -18.14 7.03
N ALA A 37 -2.33 -19.14 6.98
CA ALA A 37 -2.21 -20.29 6.11
C ALA A 37 -2.57 -19.98 4.63
N ALA A 38 -3.37 -18.95 4.38
CA ALA A 38 -3.70 -18.49 3.02
C ALA A 38 -2.65 -17.54 2.44
N VAL A 39 -1.74 -17.04 3.27
CA VAL A 39 -0.53 -16.38 2.77
C VAL A 39 0.35 -17.49 2.19
N VAL A 40 0.19 -17.71 0.90
CA VAL A 40 1.06 -18.64 0.17
C VAL A 40 2.49 -18.19 0.48
N ARG A 41 3.21 -18.96 1.30
CA ARG A 41 4.63 -18.73 1.52
C ARG A 41 5.23 -18.61 0.14
N ALA A 42 5.84 -17.46 -0.14
CA ALA A 42 6.53 -17.29 -1.41
C ALA A 42 7.43 -18.51 -1.55
N ALA A 43 7.02 -19.44 -2.40
CA ALA A 43 7.72 -20.71 -2.60
C ALA A 43 9.17 -20.46 -3.04
N ASN A 44 9.48 -19.18 -3.26
CA ASN A 44 10.76 -18.76 -3.78
C ASN A 44 11.27 -17.50 -3.07
N ASN A 45 12.24 -17.67 -2.20
CA ASN A 45 13.00 -16.59 -1.55
C ASN A 45 13.68 -15.61 -2.54
N ARG A 46 13.62 -15.85 -3.86
CA ARG A 46 14.18 -14.94 -4.87
C ARG A 46 13.51 -13.56 -4.84
N PHE A 47 12.23 -13.47 -4.48
CA PHE A 47 11.54 -12.19 -4.33
C PHE A 47 11.90 -11.48 -3.03
N ALA A 48 12.13 -12.20 -1.95
CA ALA A 48 12.32 -11.63 -0.62
C ALA A 48 13.43 -10.57 -0.60
N GLY A 49 13.14 -9.44 0.05
CA GLY A 49 14.06 -8.30 0.19
C GLY A 49 13.51 -7.01 -0.37
N VAL A 50 14.37 -6.01 -0.44
CA VAL A 50 14.07 -4.66 -0.91
C VAL A 50 14.54 -4.49 -2.35
N TRP A 51 13.67 -3.92 -3.18
CA TRP A 51 13.96 -3.63 -4.56
C TRP A 51 13.70 -2.15 -4.84
N LYS A 52 14.73 -1.44 -5.30
CA LYS A 52 14.68 -0.03 -5.69
C LYS A 52 14.28 0.09 -7.15
N LEU A 53 13.33 0.96 -7.46
CA LEU A 53 13.00 1.28 -8.86
C LEU A 53 14.18 1.98 -9.52
N VAL A 54 14.62 1.46 -10.66
CA VAL A 54 15.75 2.00 -11.45
C VAL A 54 15.36 2.33 -12.89
N GLY A 55 14.20 1.88 -13.36
CA GLY A 55 13.74 2.20 -14.71
C GLY A 55 12.26 1.92 -14.91
N GLU A 56 11.65 2.71 -15.78
CA GLU A 56 10.31 2.53 -16.30
C GLU A 56 10.29 2.82 -17.79
N GLU A 57 9.64 1.95 -18.53
CA GLU A 57 9.44 2.09 -19.96
C GLU A 57 7.99 1.75 -20.29
N THR A 58 7.39 2.52 -21.18
CA THR A 58 6.08 2.22 -21.76
C THR A 58 6.27 2.10 -23.27
N ARG A 59 5.76 1.01 -23.85
CA ARG A 59 5.68 0.82 -25.29
C ARG A 59 4.22 0.76 -25.72
N ASP A 60 3.93 1.41 -26.83
CA ASP A 60 2.61 1.34 -27.46
C ASP A 60 2.38 -0.03 -28.15
N ALA A 61 1.20 -0.19 -28.76
CA ALA A 61 0.83 -1.40 -29.49
C ALA A 61 1.74 -1.72 -30.70
N LYS A 62 2.52 -0.74 -31.20
CA LYS A 62 3.49 -0.93 -32.28
C LYS A 62 4.88 -1.27 -31.75
N GLY A 63 5.09 -1.23 -30.44
CA GLY A 63 6.37 -1.45 -29.78
C GLY A 63 7.25 -0.20 -29.66
N GLU A 64 6.75 0.97 -30.07
CA GLU A 64 7.46 2.24 -29.95
C GLU A 64 7.46 2.72 -28.51
N VAL A 65 8.59 3.29 -28.05
CA VAL A 65 8.68 3.87 -26.71
C VAL A 65 7.87 5.17 -26.67
N VAL A 66 6.92 5.23 -25.74
CA VAL A 66 6.04 6.38 -25.54
C VAL A 66 6.11 6.88 -24.11
N PRO A 67 5.76 8.15 -23.84
CA PRO A 67 5.63 8.64 -22.47
C PRO A 67 4.62 7.81 -21.70
N GLY A 68 5.00 7.29 -20.52
CA GLY A 68 4.08 6.59 -19.62
C GLY A 68 3.01 7.52 -19.05
N PRO A 69 1.94 6.97 -18.45
CA PRO A 69 0.89 7.78 -17.82
C PRO A 69 1.50 8.69 -16.74
N ASN A 70 1.16 9.98 -16.79
CA ASN A 70 1.70 11.02 -15.89
C ASN A 70 3.25 11.14 -15.95
N ALA A 71 3.86 10.82 -17.08
CA ALA A 71 5.31 10.93 -17.26
C ALA A 71 5.80 12.35 -16.92
N ARG A 72 6.87 12.42 -16.14
CA ARG A 72 7.56 13.63 -15.73
C ARG A 72 9.06 13.42 -15.88
N SER A 73 9.83 14.48 -15.97
CA SER A 73 11.30 14.39 -16.00
C SER A 73 11.85 13.76 -14.71
N GLY A 74 12.97 13.06 -14.81
CA GLY A 74 13.70 12.49 -13.68
C GLY A 74 13.29 11.09 -13.23
N GLY A 75 12.20 10.52 -13.79
CA GLY A 75 11.70 9.20 -13.39
C GLY A 75 11.15 9.15 -11.96
N ARG A 76 10.44 8.07 -11.62
CA ARG A 76 9.97 7.87 -10.24
C ARG A 76 11.07 7.27 -9.37
N ILE A 77 11.00 7.59 -8.08
CA ILE A 77 11.80 6.97 -7.02
C ILE A 77 10.93 6.09 -6.15
N GLY A 78 11.52 5.12 -5.48
CA GLY A 78 10.85 4.31 -4.48
C GLY A 78 11.23 2.85 -4.50
N TYR A 79 10.46 2.08 -3.76
CA TYR A 79 10.80 0.70 -3.44
C TYR A 79 9.57 -0.21 -3.50
N ILE A 80 9.84 -1.48 -3.77
CA ILE A 80 8.97 -2.60 -3.48
C ILE A 80 9.71 -3.51 -2.50
N VAL A 81 9.01 -3.95 -1.47
CA VAL A 81 9.52 -4.87 -0.45
C VAL A 81 8.68 -6.13 -0.48
N TYR A 82 9.33 -7.28 -0.53
CA TYR A 82 8.72 -8.58 -0.38
C TYR A 82 9.27 -9.27 0.87
N ASP A 83 8.39 -9.78 1.71
CA ASP A 83 8.72 -10.51 2.92
C ASP A 83 8.67 -12.02 2.66
N PRO A 84 9.59 -12.84 3.22
CA PRO A 84 9.54 -14.30 3.07
C PRO A 84 8.22 -14.94 3.51
N ALA A 85 7.50 -14.31 4.46
CA ALA A 85 6.18 -14.76 4.91
C ALA A 85 5.03 -14.42 3.93
N GLY A 86 5.34 -13.73 2.81
CA GLY A 86 4.36 -13.44 1.77
C GLY A 86 3.71 -12.06 1.85
N TYR A 87 4.18 -11.16 2.70
CA TYR A 87 3.72 -9.77 2.75
C TYR A 87 4.51 -8.90 1.78
N MET A 88 3.90 -7.82 1.33
CA MET A 88 4.54 -6.89 0.41
C MET A 88 4.09 -5.45 0.62
N SER A 89 4.95 -4.51 0.21
CA SER A 89 4.70 -3.08 0.29
C SER A 89 5.34 -2.36 -0.91
N VAL A 90 4.64 -1.39 -1.46
CA VAL A 90 5.11 -0.55 -2.57
C VAL A 90 4.90 0.92 -2.25
N ASN A 91 5.95 1.71 -2.44
CA ASN A 91 5.89 3.17 -2.45
C ASN A 91 6.69 3.71 -3.62
N LEU A 92 6.04 4.50 -4.45
CA LEU A 92 6.64 5.19 -5.59
C LEU A 92 6.22 6.65 -5.60
N ALA A 93 7.15 7.55 -5.88
CA ALA A 93 6.90 8.97 -5.96
C ALA A 93 7.67 9.62 -7.11
N TRP A 94 7.16 10.70 -7.65
CA TRP A 94 7.96 11.61 -8.47
C TRP A 94 8.86 12.44 -7.53
N PRO A 95 10.15 12.64 -7.82
CA PRO A 95 11.06 13.33 -6.92
C PRO A 95 10.71 14.81 -6.74
N SER A 96 10.33 15.50 -7.82
CA SER A 96 9.98 16.93 -7.80
C SER A 96 8.47 17.10 -7.63
N ARG A 97 8.00 17.07 -6.39
CA ARG A 97 6.59 17.27 -6.04
C ARG A 97 6.43 18.65 -5.38
N PRO A 98 5.43 19.44 -5.78
CA PRO A 98 5.20 20.75 -5.15
C PRO A 98 4.88 20.57 -3.67
N GLU A 99 5.35 21.48 -2.85
CA GLU A 99 4.92 21.59 -1.45
C GLU A 99 3.50 22.11 -1.38
N LEU A 100 2.82 21.85 -0.27
CA LEU A 100 1.51 22.41 -0.01
C LEU A 100 1.65 23.88 0.37
N ALA A 101 0.77 24.74 -0.13
CA ALA A 101 0.75 26.16 0.22
C ALA A 101 0.35 26.42 1.66
N GLY A 102 -0.31 25.46 2.31
CA GLY A 102 -0.78 25.56 3.69
C GLY A 102 -0.79 24.25 4.45
N ARG A 103 -1.33 24.29 5.68
CA ARG A 103 -1.43 23.09 6.54
C ARG A 103 -2.38 22.02 5.98
N GLN A 104 -3.38 22.44 5.21
CA GLN A 104 -4.34 21.58 4.51
C GLN A 104 -4.20 21.81 3.01
N PRO A 105 -4.23 20.76 2.18
CA PRO A 105 -4.18 20.94 0.75
C PRO A 105 -5.50 21.52 0.21
N THR A 106 -5.40 22.25 -0.86
CA THR A 106 -6.53 22.52 -1.77
C THR A 106 -6.89 21.23 -2.52
N PRO A 107 -8.11 21.12 -3.12
CA PRO A 107 -8.46 19.97 -3.97
C PRO A 107 -7.47 19.76 -5.14
N ASP A 108 -6.93 20.83 -5.72
CA ASP A 108 -5.93 20.72 -6.78
C ASP A 108 -4.59 20.20 -6.29
N GLU A 109 -4.11 20.66 -5.14
CA GLU A 109 -2.91 20.11 -4.51
C GLU A 109 -3.09 18.65 -4.14
N ALA A 110 -4.26 18.26 -3.60
CA ALA A 110 -4.59 16.86 -3.31
C ALA A 110 -4.59 16.01 -4.60
N ARG A 111 -5.15 16.52 -5.69
CA ARG A 111 -5.13 15.86 -7.01
C ARG A 111 -3.70 15.67 -7.53
N VAL A 112 -2.86 16.69 -7.43
CA VAL A 112 -1.44 16.60 -7.77
C VAL A 112 -0.72 15.59 -6.89
N ALA A 113 -0.96 15.61 -5.58
CA ALA A 113 -0.37 14.63 -4.66
C ALA A 113 -0.75 13.19 -5.04
N MET A 114 -2.02 12.92 -5.36
CA MET A 114 -2.50 11.61 -5.79
C MET A 114 -1.93 11.15 -7.13
N SER A 115 -1.74 12.06 -8.09
CA SER A 115 -1.16 11.73 -9.41
C SER A 115 0.34 11.54 -9.40
N THR A 116 1.02 12.01 -8.35
CA THR A 116 2.49 12.01 -8.23
C THR A 116 3.03 11.03 -7.17
N TYR A 117 2.14 10.28 -6.55
CA TYR A 117 2.48 9.26 -5.55
C TYR A 117 1.68 7.99 -5.82
N ASN A 118 2.29 6.83 -5.62
CA ASN A 118 1.63 5.54 -5.71
C ASN A 118 2.06 4.69 -4.52
N SER A 119 1.09 4.08 -3.84
CA SER A 119 1.36 3.35 -2.63
C SER A 119 0.28 2.30 -2.39
N TYR A 120 0.71 1.08 -2.08
CA TYR A 120 -0.17 -0.02 -1.68
C TYR A 120 0.61 -1.08 -0.90
N TRP A 121 -0.11 -1.89 -0.15
CA TRP A 121 0.44 -3.00 0.62
C TRP A 121 -0.52 -4.17 0.62
N GLY A 122 -0.01 -5.34 0.96
CA GLY A 122 -0.80 -6.55 1.02
C GLY A 122 0.05 -7.81 1.14
N SER A 123 -0.42 -8.87 0.52
CA SER A 123 0.34 -10.11 0.34
C SER A 123 0.71 -10.31 -1.12
N PHE A 124 1.55 -11.29 -1.38
CA PHE A 124 1.87 -11.70 -2.74
C PHE A 124 1.95 -13.22 -2.86
N ALA A 125 1.71 -13.69 -4.06
CA ALA A 125 1.86 -15.10 -4.45
C ALA A 125 2.62 -15.19 -5.77
N VAL A 126 3.52 -16.17 -5.89
CA VAL A 126 4.33 -16.40 -7.08
C VAL A 126 3.87 -17.67 -7.78
N ASN A 127 3.59 -17.56 -9.06
CA ASN A 127 3.41 -18.70 -9.97
C ASN A 127 4.62 -18.78 -10.90
N GLU A 128 5.55 -19.66 -10.57
CA GLU A 128 6.79 -19.86 -11.35
C GLU A 128 6.50 -20.40 -12.76
N ALA A 129 5.51 -21.27 -12.91
CA ALA A 129 5.21 -21.90 -14.19
C ALA A 129 4.74 -20.89 -15.23
N SER A 130 3.97 -19.87 -14.80
CA SER A 130 3.51 -18.79 -15.67
C SER A 130 4.39 -17.54 -15.61
N SER A 131 5.39 -17.52 -14.73
CA SER A 131 6.21 -16.33 -14.41
C SER A 131 5.34 -15.13 -14.03
N VAL A 132 4.34 -15.34 -13.17
CA VAL A 132 3.43 -14.31 -12.68
C VAL A 132 3.56 -14.19 -11.17
N VAL A 133 3.75 -12.96 -10.69
CA VAL A 133 3.55 -12.59 -9.29
C VAL A 133 2.23 -11.83 -9.18
N THR A 134 1.38 -12.25 -8.24
CA THR A 134 0.10 -11.60 -7.94
C THR A 134 0.23 -10.84 -6.63
N HIS A 135 0.04 -9.52 -6.66
CA HIS A 135 -0.06 -8.70 -5.47
C HIS A 135 -1.53 -8.63 -5.04
N GLN A 136 -1.85 -9.20 -3.89
CA GLN A 136 -3.17 -9.13 -3.27
C GLN A 136 -3.22 -7.89 -2.38
N THR A 137 -3.82 -6.81 -2.86
CA THR A 137 -3.76 -5.51 -2.18
C THR A 137 -4.77 -5.45 -1.05
N PHE A 138 -4.31 -5.25 0.19
CA PHE A 138 -5.19 -5.02 1.35
C PHE A 138 -5.59 -3.56 1.46
N GLY A 139 -4.65 -2.66 1.16
CA GLY A 139 -4.88 -1.25 1.12
C GLY A 139 -4.00 -0.54 0.09
N ALA A 140 -4.51 0.59 -0.40
CA ALA A 140 -3.84 1.39 -1.40
C ALA A 140 -4.21 2.87 -1.29
N LEU A 141 -3.37 3.75 -1.83
CA LEU A 141 -3.71 5.17 -1.98
C LEU A 141 -5.00 5.33 -2.78
N SER A 142 -5.09 4.69 -3.95
CA SER A 142 -6.33 4.66 -4.73
C SER A 142 -7.35 3.70 -4.10
N PRO A 143 -8.55 4.17 -3.70
CA PRO A 143 -9.58 3.28 -3.15
C PRO A 143 -10.01 2.17 -4.11
N ALA A 144 -9.94 2.41 -5.42
CA ALA A 144 -10.27 1.42 -6.45
C ALA A 144 -9.28 0.25 -6.50
N PHE A 145 -8.06 0.47 -6.01
CA PHE A 145 -6.99 -0.53 -6.02
C PHE A 145 -7.01 -1.43 -4.77
N SER A 146 -7.60 -0.94 -3.67
CA SER A 146 -7.73 -1.72 -2.43
C SER A 146 -8.65 -2.92 -2.61
N GLY A 147 -8.24 -4.09 -2.08
CA GLY A 147 -9.00 -5.33 -2.18
C GLY A 147 -8.98 -5.96 -3.58
N THR A 148 -7.98 -5.68 -4.41
CA THR A 148 -7.85 -6.23 -5.75
C THR A 148 -6.60 -7.08 -5.91
N ASN A 149 -6.58 -7.96 -6.90
CA ASN A 149 -5.41 -8.73 -7.31
C ASN A 149 -4.73 -8.01 -8.46
N GLN A 150 -3.41 -7.85 -8.35
CA GLN A 150 -2.60 -7.15 -9.32
C GLN A 150 -1.54 -8.09 -9.88
N GLU A 151 -1.80 -8.69 -11.01
CA GLU A 151 -0.88 -9.59 -11.68
C GLU A 151 0.27 -8.82 -12.36
N ARG A 152 1.46 -9.42 -12.29
CA ARG A 152 2.66 -8.91 -12.95
C ARG A 152 3.43 -10.09 -13.54
N LYS A 153 3.65 -10.10 -14.84
CA LYS A 153 4.69 -10.97 -15.39
C LYS A 153 6.04 -10.52 -14.87
N PHE A 154 6.88 -11.48 -14.47
CA PHE A 154 8.18 -11.15 -13.90
C PHE A 154 9.33 -11.84 -14.61
N THR A 155 10.50 -11.25 -14.47
CA THR A 155 11.80 -11.87 -14.74
C THR A 155 12.76 -11.46 -13.63
N ILE A 156 13.49 -12.43 -13.06
CA ILE A 156 14.57 -12.16 -12.10
C ILE A 156 15.87 -12.66 -12.71
N ALA A 157 16.85 -11.77 -12.83
CA ALA A 157 18.19 -12.07 -13.32
C ALA A 157 19.22 -11.40 -12.40
N GLY A 158 19.90 -12.22 -11.59
CA GLY A 158 20.82 -11.72 -10.56
C GLY A 158 20.13 -10.77 -9.58
N ASN A 159 20.60 -9.54 -9.50
CA ASN A 159 20.05 -8.49 -8.64
C ASN A 159 18.97 -7.64 -9.32
N ARG A 160 18.48 -8.02 -10.51
CA ARG A 160 17.41 -7.32 -11.24
C ARG A 160 16.11 -8.07 -11.24
N LEU A 161 15.04 -7.36 -10.94
CA LEU A 161 13.65 -7.79 -11.07
C LEU A 161 12.98 -6.90 -12.11
N THR A 162 12.34 -7.51 -13.10
CA THR A 162 11.47 -6.80 -14.06
C THR A 162 10.03 -7.21 -13.81
N LEU A 163 9.15 -6.23 -13.70
CA LEU A 163 7.71 -6.42 -13.54
C LEU A 163 6.96 -5.77 -14.69
N ARG A 164 6.06 -6.54 -15.31
CA ARG A 164 5.18 -6.07 -16.39
C ARG A 164 3.71 -6.26 -15.97
N PRO A 165 2.99 -5.17 -15.69
CA PRO A 165 1.54 -5.22 -15.55
C PRO A 165 0.87 -5.77 -16.83
N PRO A 166 -0.38 -6.22 -16.76
CA PRO A 166 -1.16 -6.51 -17.97
C PRO A 166 -1.14 -5.33 -18.95
N THR A 167 -1.18 -5.66 -20.23
CA THR A 167 -1.30 -4.66 -21.30
C THR A 167 -2.53 -3.79 -21.07
N ALA A 168 -2.38 -2.49 -21.18
CA ALA A 168 -3.48 -1.55 -21.04
C ALA A 168 -4.50 -1.68 -22.20
N SER A 169 -5.71 -1.17 -22.02
CA SER A 169 -6.79 -1.26 -23.02
C SER A 169 -6.45 -0.55 -24.34
N ASN A 170 -5.56 0.44 -24.31
CA ASN A 170 -5.03 1.12 -25.49
C ASN A 170 -3.85 0.39 -26.16
N GLY A 171 -3.48 -0.80 -25.66
CA GLY A 171 -2.36 -1.59 -26.18
C GLY A 171 -1.00 -1.27 -25.56
N ASP A 172 -0.92 -0.29 -24.66
CA ASP A 172 0.36 0.06 -24.01
C ASP A 172 0.85 -1.04 -23.08
N GLN A 173 2.12 -1.38 -23.20
CA GLN A 173 2.82 -2.30 -22.32
C GLN A 173 3.84 -1.56 -21.47
N ARG A 174 3.66 -1.61 -20.17
CA ARG A 174 4.57 -1.01 -19.20
C ARG A 174 5.57 -2.02 -18.66
N THR A 175 6.80 -1.59 -18.47
CA THR A 175 7.88 -2.36 -17.85
C THR A 175 8.49 -1.56 -16.72
N LEU A 176 8.57 -2.15 -15.53
CA LEU A 176 9.25 -1.57 -14.37
C LEU A 176 10.47 -2.43 -14.06
N THR A 177 11.63 -1.80 -13.98
CA THR A 177 12.91 -2.46 -13.66
C THR A 177 13.35 -2.03 -12.27
N TRP A 178 13.72 -3.03 -11.47
CA TRP A 178 14.10 -2.87 -10.08
C TRP A 178 15.47 -3.49 -9.85
N GLU A 179 16.23 -2.93 -8.93
CA GLU A 179 17.48 -3.50 -8.44
C GLU A 179 17.38 -3.82 -6.95
N ARG A 180 17.93 -4.97 -6.57
CA ARG A 180 17.97 -5.40 -5.18
C ARG A 180 18.86 -4.47 -4.37
N VAL A 181 18.33 -3.99 -3.25
CA VAL A 181 19.12 -3.21 -2.28
C VAL A 181 19.79 -4.17 -1.31
N PRO A 182 21.12 -4.09 -1.13
CA PRO A 182 21.80 -4.95 -0.17
C PRO A 182 21.41 -4.60 1.27
N ASP A 183 21.50 -5.58 2.15
CA ASP A 183 21.34 -5.36 3.58
C ASP A 183 22.50 -4.55 4.16
N LEU A 184 22.26 -3.85 5.25
CA LEU A 184 23.28 -3.15 6.01
C LEU A 184 24.30 -4.16 6.55
N PRO A 185 25.62 -3.86 6.45
CA PRO A 185 26.66 -4.79 6.90
C PRO A 185 26.64 -5.02 8.41
N ASN A 186 26.17 -4.04 9.18
CA ASN A 186 26.20 -4.05 10.63
C ASN A 186 24.81 -3.76 11.21
N LEU A 187 23.99 -4.80 11.38
CA LEU A 187 22.71 -4.69 12.04
C LEU A 187 22.90 -4.79 13.57
N THR A 188 22.47 -3.76 14.29
CA THR A 188 22.46 -3.76 15.75
C THR A 188 21.32 -4.61 16.31
N PRO A 189 21.31 -4.95 17.62
CA PRO A 189 20.17 -5.60 18.25
C PRO A 189 18.83 -4.89 18.03
N LEU A 190 18.81 -3.55 18.07
CA LEU A 190 17.61 -2.77 17.87
C LEU A 190 17.11 -2.84 16.42
N HIS A 191 18.03 -2.80 15.41
CA HIS A 191 17.65 -3.08 14.02
C HIS A 191 16.93 -4.42 13.88
N ARG A 192 17.49 -5.51 14.47
CA ARG A 192 16.91 -6.86 14.38
C ARG A 192 15.52 -6.94 15.01
N LYS A 193 15.27 -6.18 16.10
CA LYS A 193 13.96 -6.08 16.73
C LYS A 193 12.95 -5.37 15.85
N LEU A 194 13.38 -4.38 15.06
CA LEU A 194 12.50 -3.58 14.20
C LEU A 194 12.18 -4.30 12.87
N ILE A 195 13.18 -4.97 12.26
CA ILE A 195 13.04 -5.57 10.91
C ILE A 195 11.81 -6.50 10.86
N GLY A 196 11.00 -6.30 9.82
CA GLY A 196 9.81 -7.08 9.52
C GLY A 196 8.61 -6.22 9.15
N PHE A 197 7.48 -6.91 8.96
CA PHE A 197 6.18 -6.30 8.68
C PHE A 197 5.36 -6.21 9.95
N TRP A 198 4.75 -5.05 10.17
CA TRP A 198 3.96 -4.73 11.34
C TRP A 198 2.58 -4.23 10.91
N LYS A 199 1.53 -4.78 11.50
CA LYS A 199 0.13 -4.37 11.31
C LYS A 199 -0.25 -3.28 12.29
N LEU A 200 -0.92 -2.23 11.83
CA LEU A 200 -1.45 -1.18 12.70
C LEU A 200 -2.55 -1.74 13.62
N ILE A 201 -2.43 -1.47 14.91
CA ILE A 201 -3.40 -1.82 15.95
C ILE A 201 -4.20 -0.59 16.39
N SER A 202 -3.49 0.50 16.73
CA SER A 202 -4.14 1.74 17.15
C SER A 202 -3.27 2.96 16.87
N PHE A 203 -3.94 4.08 16.69
CA PHE A 203 -3.37 5.42 16.70
C PHE A 203 -4.16 6.25 17.71
N GLU A 204 -3.48 6.79 18.72
CA GLU A 204 -4.10 7.58 19.76
C GLU A 204 -3.31 8.84 20.03
N ARG A 205 -4.05 9.92 20.33
CA ARG A 205 -3.49 11.15 20.92
C ARG A 205 -4.18 11.42 22.23
N ARG A 206 -3.41 11.71 23.25
CA ARG A 206 -3.89 12.01 24.61
C ARG A 206 -3.29 13.32 25.10
N ASN A 207 -4.01 14.04 25.95
CA ASN A 207 -3.46 15.18 26.67
C ASN A 207 -2.53 14.74 27.82
N ALA A 208 -1.96 15.70 28.55
CA ALA A 208 -1.10 15.42 29.69
C ALA A 208 -1.79 14.67 30.83
N LYS A 209 -3.12 14.80 30.96
CA LYS A 209 -3.95 14.09 31.96
C LYS A 209 -4.28 12.66 31.56
N GLY A 210 -3.98 12.27 30.32
CA GLY A 210 -4.30 10.95 29.76
C GLY A 210 -5.66 10.87 29.05
N ASP A 211 -6.40 11.96 28.96
CA ASP A 211 -7.69 11.99 28.24
C ASP A 211 -7.45 11.79 26.73
N LEU A 212 -8.32 11.01 26.10
CA LEU A 212 -8.27 10.73 24.68
C LEU A 212 -8.73 11.96 23.88
N LEU A 213 -7.80 12.54 23.11
CA LEU A 213 -8.11 13.68 22.22
C LEU A 213 -8.48 13.22 20.80
N LEU A 214 -7.85 12.12 20.34
CA LEU A 214 -8.04 11.61 18.98
C LEU A 214 -7.72 10.12 18.92
N SER A 215 -8.57 9.38 18.25
CA SER A 215 -8.28 8.02 17.80
C SER A 215 -8.96 7.77 16.46
N TYR A 216 -8.52 6.73 15.78
CA TYR A 216 -9.08 6.30 14.49
C TYR A 216 -9.50 4.84 14.57
N PRO A 217 -10.68 4.51 15.15
CA PRO A 217 -11.17 3.13 15.21
C PRO A 217 -11.27 2.49 13.82
N GLY A 218 -10.80 1.26 13.67
CA GLY A 218 -10.81 0.54 12.41
C GLY A 218 -9.79 1.02 11.36
N GLN A 219 -8.89 1.95 11.71
CA GLN A 219 -7.77 2.29 10.87
C GLN A 219 -6.88 1.07 10.67
N THR A 220 -6.39 0.86 9.46
CA THR A 220 -5.50 -0.26 9.12
C THR A 220 -4.24 0.25 8.42
N GLY A 221 -3.20 -0.57 8.40
CA GLY A 221 -1.96 -0.20 7.72
C GLY A 221 -0.81 -1.15 8.01
N PHE A 222 0.27 -0.93 7.25
CA PHE A 222 1.56 -1.60 7.46
C PHE A 222 2.64 -0.59 7.79
N LEU A 223 3.50 -0.99 8.70
CA LEU A 223 4.82 -0.43 8.93
C LEU A 223 5.83 -1.53 8.56
N VAL A 224 6.81 -1.18 7.75
CA VAL A 224 7.84 -2.11 7.29
C VAL A 224 9.20 -1.54 7.63
N TYR A 225 10.00 -2.27 8.38
CA TYR A 225 11.43 -2.01 8.54
C TYR A 225 12.22 -3.11 7.85
N THR A 226 13.25 -2.75 7.13
CA THR A 226 14.05 -3.68 6.33
C THR A 226 15.48 -3.78 6.81
N ALA A 227 16.13 -4.90 6.54
CA ALA A 227 17.55 -5.08 6.83
C ALA A 227 18.46 -4.15 6.01
N SER A 228 17.96 -3.62 4.89
CA SER A 228 18.64 -2.61 4.08
C SER A 228 18.55 -1.18 4.63
N GLY A 229 18.00 -1.00 5.84
CA GLY A 229 17.89 0.32 6.48
C GLY A 229 16.78 1.22 5.92
N HIS A 230 15.74 0.65 5.33
CA HIS A 230 14.60 1.40 4.80
C HIS A 230 13.34 1.17 5.62
N VAL A 231 12.53 2.21 5.75
CA VAL A 231 11.21 2.18 6.38
C VAL A 231 10.14 2.57 5.37
N MET A 232 8.99 1.90 5.44
CA MET A 232 7.78 2.23 4.68
C MET A 232 6.58 2.21 5.62
N VAL A 233 5.74 3.22 5.52
CA VAL A 233 4.54 3.38 6.36
C VAL A 233 3.33 3.58 5.47
N HIS A 234 2.27 2.85 5.80
CA HIS A 234 0.94 3.00 5.22
C HIS A 234 -0.07 3.01 6.35
N MET A 235 -0.94 3.99 6.37
CA MET A 235 -2.09 4.04 7.28
C MET A 235 -3.30 4.49 6.49
N MET A 236 -4.41 3.78 6.63
CA MET A 236 -5.61 3.97 5.86
C MET A 236 -6.83 3.98 6.78
N GLN A 237 -7.69 4.99 6.63
CA GLN A 237 -8.98 5.02 7.32
C GLN A 237 -9.90 3.90 6.81
N PRO A 238 -10.80 3.37 7.65
CA PRO A 238 -11.79 2.41 7.21
C PRO A 238 -12.82 3.07 6.27
N TYR A 239 -13.57 2.25 5.54
CA TYR A 239 -14.74 2.67 4.76
C TYR A 239 -14.48 3.71 3.66
N ARG A 240 -13.27 3.71 3.07
CA ARG A 240 -12.96 4.56 1.93
C ARG A 240 -13.83 4.16 0.74
N ARG A 241 -14.49 5.16 0.14
CA ARG A 241 -15.35 4.95 -1.02
C ARG A 241 -14.52 4.98 -2.31
N ARG A 242 -14.90 4.18 -3.29
CA ARG A 242 -14.41 4.32 -4.67
C ARG A 242 -15.07 5.55 -5.30
N ASN A 243 -14.38 6.17 -6.25
CA ASN A 243 -14.98 7.26 -7.03
C ASN A 243 -16.23 6.76 -7.76
N VAL A 244 -17.23 7.62 -7.89
CA VAL A 244 -18.48 7.30 -8.60
C VAL A 244 -18.27 7.37 -10.12
N GLY A 245 -17.51 8.36 -10.58
CA GLY A 245 -17.21 8.58 -12.00
C GLY A 245 -15.80 8.11 -12.41
N PRO A 246 -15.48 8.25 -13.70
CA PRO A 246 -14.15 7.92 -14.24
C PRO A 246 -13.06 8.83 -13.69
N SER A 247 -13.41 10.03 -13.26
CA SER A 247 -12.52 10.97 -12.58
C SER A 247 -13.11 11.38 -11.24
N PRO A 248 -12.29 11.50 -10.17
CA PRO A 248 -12.78 11.89 -8.85
C PRO A 248 -13.25 13.36 -8.86
N THR A 249 -14.32 13.64 -8.13
CA THR A 249 -14.71 15.02 -7.83
C THR A 249 -13.70 15.67 -6.86
N PRO A 250 -13.72 16.99 -6.67
CA PRO A 250 -12.89 17.65 -5.66
C PRO A 250 -13.10 17.08 -4.25
N GLU A 251 -14.35 16.78 -3.88
CA GLU A 251 -14.72 16.20 -2.58
C GLU A 251 -14.18 14.77 -2.41
N GLU A 252 -14.32 13.93 -3.44
CA GLU A 252 -13.77 12.57 -3.46
C GLU A 252 -12.24 12.58 -3.38
N THR A 253 -11.61 13.55 -4.06
CA THR A 253 -10.16 13.77 -4.03
C THR A 253 -9.71 14.11 -2.61
N MET A 254 -10.37 15.08 -1.96
CA MET A 254 -10.07 15.47 -0.58
C MET A 254 -10.34 14.34 0.40
N ALA A 255 -11.46 13.63 0.28
CA ALA A 255 -11.78 12.48 1.13
C ALA A 255 -10.70 11.37 1.01
N THR A 256 -10.23 11.10 -0.20
CA THR A 256 -9.14 10.16 -0.46
C THR A 256 -7.84 10.64 0.18
N TYR A 257 -7.50 11.92 -0.02
CA TYR A 257 -6.28 12.51 0.54
C TYR A 257 -6.26 12.44 2.08
N LEU A 258 -7.32 12.86 2.74
CA LEU A 258 -7.41 12.91 4.21
C LEU A 258 -7.50 11.52 4.87
N SER A 259 -7.89 10.51 4.11
CA SER A 259 -8.09 9.14 4.61
C SER A 259 -6.85 8.24 4.46
N TYR A 260 -5.72 8.77 4.00
CA TYR A 260 -4.52 7.98 3.72
C TYR A 260 -3.25 8.70 4.14
N THR A 261 -2.34 7.97 4.76
CA THR A 261 -1.00 8.45 5.09
C THR A 261 0.00 7.41 4.61
N SER A 262 1.02 7.86 3.88
CA SER A 262 2.13 6.99 3.50
C SER A 262 3.40 7.80 3.32
N TYR A 263 4.53 7.18 3.66
CA TYR A 263 5.87 7.72 3.43
C TYR A 263 6.89 6.58 3.40
N PHE A 264 8.06 6.87 2.87
CA PHE A 264 9.20 5.97 2.87
C PHE A 264 10.52 6.73 2.91
N GLY A 265 11.56 6.04 3.32
CA GLY A 265 12.93 6.56 3.34
C GLY A 265 13.86 5.65 4.10
N PRO A 266 15.13 6.03 4.28
CA PRO A 266 16.02 5.33 5.19
C PRO A 266 15.60 5.54 6.65
N TYR A 267 16.11 4.68 7.55
CA TYR A 267 15.97 4.89 8.99
C TYR A 267 17.29 4.64 9.69
N THR A 268 17.46 5.28 10.83
CA THR A 268 18.59 5.07 11.75
C THR A 268 18.07 4.76 13.14
N VAL A 269 18.85 4.02 13.94
CA VAL A 269 18.47 3.66 15.31
C VAL A 269 19.45 4.27 16.32
N ASN A 270 18.93 4.64 17.47
CA ASN A 270 19.72 4.97 18.66
C ASN A 270 19.49 3.90 19.72
N GLU A 271 20.51 3.06 19.95
CA GLU A 271 20.46 1.94 20.90
C GLU A 271 20.35 2.42 22.35
N SER A 272 21.08 3.49 22.71
CA SER A 272 21.14 3.98 24.10
C SER A 272 19.82 4.57 24.56
N ASP A 273 19.19 5.36 23.70
CA ASP A 273 17.96 6.10 24.02
C ASP A 273 16.70 5.41 23.49
N GLN A 274 16.85 4.22 22.89
CA GLN A 274 15.76 3.37 22.39
C GLN A 274 14.79 4.15 21.47
N TYR A 275 15.33 4.83 20.46
CA TYR A 275 14.50 5.45 19.42
C TYR A 275 15.00 5.14 18.01
N VAL A 276 14.11 5.29 17.05
CA VAL A 276 14.37 5.27 15.61
C VAL A 276 14.06 6.63 15.00
N VAL A 277 14.85 7.04 14.00
CA VAL A 277 14.55 8.20 13.16
C VAL A 277 14.21 7.71 11.76
N HIS A 278 13.02 8.07 11.27
CA HIS A 278 12.64 7.88 9.88
C HIS A 278 13.06 9.14 9.11
N ASN A 279 14.05 9.01 8.24
CA ASN A 279 14.50 10.09 7.36
C ASN A 279 13.65 10.03 6.09
N ILE A 280 12.68 10.92 5.95
CA ILE A 280 11.62 10.81 4.94
C ILE A 280 12.15 11.22 3.57
N ALA A 281 12.43 10.23 2.70
CA ALA A 281 12.85 10.50 1.31
C ALA A 281 11.67 11.00 0.46
N SER A 282 10.47 10.48 0.68
CA SER A 282 9.22 10.97 0.08
C SER A 282 8.01 10.54 0.90
N ALA A 283 6.96 11.33 0.83
CA ALA A 283 5.69 11.08 1.50
C ALA A 283 4.51 11.44 0.61
N PHE A 284 3.35 10.84 0.84
CA PHE A 284 2.12 11.21 0.14
C PHE A 284 1.80 12.70 0.34
N ASN A 285 1.87 13.19 1.58
CA ASN A 285 1.94 14.63 1.86
C ASN A 285 3.37 15.11 1.56
N SER A 286 3.55 15.82 0.44
CA SER A 286 4.86 16.26 -0.07
C SER A 286 5.63 17.15 0.90
N GLY A 287 4.95 17.94 1.74
CA GLY A 287 5.58 18.79 2.75
C GLY A 287 6.29 18.02 3.89
N ARG A 288 6.21 16.67 3.87
CA ARG A 288 6.97 15.82 4.81
C ARG A 288 8.27 15.27 4.22
N ALA A 289 8.47 15.40 2.92
CA ALA A 289 9.72 14.97 2.30
C ALA A 289 10.91 15.80 2.84
N GLY A 290 12.03 15.16 3.09
CA GLY A 290 13.21 15.80 3.67
C GLY A 290 13.13 16.08 5.17
N THR A 291 12.08 15.62 5.87
CA THR A 291 11.95 15.77 7.34
C THR A 291 12.32 14.48 8.06
N ASP A 292 12.66 14.60 9.34
CA ASP A 292 13.02 13.51 10.22
C ASP A 292 11.91 13.25 11.24
N PHE A 293 11.51 11.97 11.36
CA PHE A 293 10.51 11.55 12.31
C PHE A 293 11.12 10.67 13.40
N GLN A 294 11.47 11.26 14.53
CA GLN A 294 11.91 10.51 15.71
C GLN A 294 10.74 9.75 16.34
N ARG A 295 11.01 8.50 16.76
CA ARG A 295 10.05 7.62 17.42
C ARG A 295 10.74 6.86 18.55
N PHE A 296 10.35 7.14 19.80
CA PHE A 296 10.73 6.32 20.93
C PHE A 296 10.03 4.97 20.84
N LEU A 297 10.71 3.91 21.27
CA LEU A 297 10.33 2.52 21.03
C LEU A 297 10.02 1.79 22.33
N GLU A 298 8.93 1.03 22.32
CA GLU A 298 8.65 0.02 23.35
C GLU A 298 8.23 -1.28 22.64
N PHE A 299 8.63 -2.42 23.23
CA PHE A 299 8.35 -3.74 22.66
C PHE A 299 7.61 -4.64 23.67
N PRO A 300 6.32 -4.39 23.96
CA PRO A 300 5.54 -5.26 24.85
C PRO A 300 5.10 -6.54 24.09
N GLY A 301 5.80 -7.65 24.31
CA GLY A 301 5.54 -8.93 23.65
C GLY A 301 5.74 -8.85 22.13
N ARG A 302 4.71 -9.20 21.35
CA ARG A 302 4.72 -9.12 19.87
C ARG A 302 4.40 -7.73 19.33
N ARG A 303 4.25 -6.74 20.19
CA ARG A 303 3.89 -5.37 19.79
C ARG A 303 5.11 -4.46 19.68
N LEU A 304 4.99 -3.47 18.83
CA LEU A 304 5.89 -2.32 18.74
C LEU A 304 5.04 -1.08 19.00
N ILE A 305 5.43 -0.29 19.98
CA ILE A 305 4.82 0.99 20.27
C ILE A 305 5.77 2.09 19.82
N LEU A 306 5.30 2.95 18.91
CA LEU A 306 6.01 4.13 18.46
C LEU A 306 5.43 5.37 19.14
N LYS A 307 6.29 6.11 19.83
CA LYS A 307 5.93 7.37 20.51
C LYS A 307 6.72 8.52 19.88
N PRO A 308 6.07 9.36 19.05
CA PRO A 308 6.67 10.64 18.63
C PRO A 308 7.03 11.49 19.85
N PRO A 309 7.97 12.45 19.72
CA PRO A 309 8.17 13.49 20.73
C PRO A 309 6.85 14.17 21.09
N VAL A 310 6.73 14.59 22.36
CA VAL A 310 5.57 15.33 22.85
C VAL A 310 5.46 16.65 22.06
N THR A 311 4.26 16.95 21.62
CA THR A 311 3.94 18.21 20.91
C THR A 311 2.98 19.05 21.73
N LYS A 312 2.73 20.30 21.32
CA LYS A 312 1.69 21.15 21.90
C LYS A 312 0.59 21.40 20.88
N ASN A 313 -0.66 21.43 21.34
CA ASN A 313 -1.81 21.84 20.53
C ASN A 313 -1.86 23.39 20.38
N GLY A 314 -2.89 23.89 19.70
CA GLY A 314 -3.08 25.33 19.51
C GLY A 314 -3.25 26.13 20.81
N ASP A 315 -3.68 25.48 21.88
CA ASP A 315 -3.92 26.06 23.21
C ASP A 315 -2.67 25.93 24.13
N GLY A 316 -1.58 25.39 23.60
CA GLY A 316 -0.31 25.20 24.34
C GLY A 316 -0.28 23.94 25.23
N GLU A 317 -1.33 23.09 25.23
CA GLU A 317 -1.38 21.86 26.01
C GLU A 317 -0.54 20.76 25.36
N GLU A 318 0.11 19.94 26.20
CA GLU A 318 0.86 18.77 25.74
C GLU A 318 -0.04 17.72 25.08
N VAL A 319 0.41 17.24 23.92
CA VAL A 319 -0.20 16.14 23.19
C VAL A 319 0.81 15.02 23.04
N ARG A 320 0.43 13.85 23.55
CA ARG A 320 1.20 12.61 23.47
C ARG A 320 0.57 11.68 22.45
N THR A 321 1.33 11.27 21.46
CA THR A 321 0.89 10.35 20.41
C THR A 321 1.45 8.96 20.68
N THR A 322 0.62 7.94 20.54
CA THR A 322 0.99 6.53 20.62
C THR A 322 0.48 5.80 19.39
N ILE A 323 1.35 5.06 18.72
CA ILE A 323 1.01 4.24 17.55
C ILE A 323 1.42 2.81 17.86
N ALA A 324 0.43 1.93 17.99
CA ALA A 324 0.66 0.53 18.32
C ALA A 324 0.60 -0.34 17.06
N TRP A 325 1.58 -1.22 16.96
CA TRP A 325 1.74 -2.16 15.85
C TRP A 325 1.91 -3.58 16.39
N GLU A 326 1.49 -4.57 15.63
CA GLU A 326 1.66 -5.99 15.91
C GLU A 326 2.50 -6.64 14.82
N ARG A 327 3.45 -7.48 15.20
CA ARG A 327 4.32 -8.19 14.25
C ARG A 327 3.52 -9.20 13.45
N LEU A 328 3.62 -9.16 12.12
CA LEU A 328 2.92 -10.07 11.20
C LEU A 328 3.66 -11.38 10.96
N SER A 329 4.99 -11.34 10.97
CA SER A 329 5.83 -12.52 10.77
C SER A 329 6.92 -12.59 11.84
N ASP A 330 7.39 -13.79 12.15
CA ASP A 330 8.51 -14.03 13.06
C ASP A 330 9.84 -13.93 12.31
#